data_c37a65d870e94c3741b01829af60377a
#
_entry.id   c37a65d870e94c3741b01829af60377a
#
_cell.length_a   1.000
_cell.length_b   1.000
_cell.length_c   1.000
_cell.angle_alpha   90.00
_cell.angle_beta   90.00
_cell.angle_gamma   90.00
#
_symmetry.space_group_name_H-M   'P 1'
#
loop_
_entity.id
_entity.type
_entity.pdbx_description
1 polymer ?
#
loop_
_entity_poly.entity_id
_entity_poly.type
_entity_poly.pdbx_seq_one_letter_code
_entity_poly.pdbx_strand_id
1 'polypeptide(L)'
;MKSLPYILLIGISTLVACSGNQQTTFPRYADFPETKVLKAQVADLDTILLRYPFRVTVRDSVAVVMDLHNIDHYLHAFTYPGWKHIASFGRRGEAPKEMLSAANIQFNSLDSLWALDPNKMQITRWKISPATGSAERVEEIKLDKKMIGSINFHTKETVLFI
;
A
#
# COMPACT_ATOMS: atom_id res chain seq x y z
N MET A 1 -65.36 12.38 28.70
CA MET A 1 -64.53 13.27 27.86
C MET A 1 -63.30 13.79 28.65
N LYS A 2 -62.38 12.90 29.04
CA LYS A 2 -61.16 13.27 29.88
C LYS A 2 -59.84 12.78 29.30
N SER A 3 -59.82 12.24 28.10
CA SER A 3 -58.59 11.66 27.48
C SER A 3 -57.86 12.57 26.46
N LEU A 4 -58.44 13.71 26.10
CA LEU A 4 -57.89 14.61 25.11
C LEU A 4 -56.55 15.32 25.52
N PRO A 5 -56.36 15.73 26.78
CA PRO A 5 -55.11 16.40 27.19
C PRO A 5 -53.89 15.46 27.25
N TYR A 6 -54.10 14.15 27.45
CA TYR A 6 -52.98 13.19 27.50
C TYR A 6 -52.43 12.85 26.09
N ILE A 7 -53.27 12.84 25.05
CA ILE A 7 -52.83 12.61 23.68
C ILE A 7 -52.02 13.80 23.17
N LEU A 8 -52.36 15.00 23.57
CA LEU A 8 -51.60 16.21 23.21
C LEU A 8 -50.23 16.25 23.87
N LEU A 9 -50.10 15.74 25.11
CA LEU A 9 -48.84 15.71 25.85
C LEU A 9 -47.85 14.68 25.24
N ILE A 10 -48.35 13.54 24.75
CA ILE A 10 -47.54 12.51 24.11
C ILE A 10 -47.03 12.97 22.70
N GLY A 11 -47.82 13.77 22.01
CA GLY A 11 -47.44 14.31 20.68
C GLY A 11 -46.28 15.33 20.73
N ILE A 12 -46.12 16.03 21.86
CA ILE A 12 -45.07 17.05 22.04
C ILE A 12 -43.71 16.42 22.42
N SER A 13 -43.72 15.26 23.10
CA SER A 13 -42.49 14.59 23.54
C SER A 13 -41.68 13.93 22.40
N THR A 14 -42.27 13.74 21.22
CA THR A 14 -41.58 13.13 20.08
C THR A 14 -40.77 14.12 19.20
N LEU A 15 -40.91 15.43 19.45
CA LEU A 15 -40.23 16.48 18.67
C LEU A 15 -38.86 16.92 19.23
N VAL A 16 -38.43 16.37 20.36
CA VAL A 16 -37.16 16.77 21.00
C VAL A 16 -35.99 15.83 20.69
N ALA A 17 -36.21 14.79 19.90
CA ALA A 17 -35.22 13.72 19.71
C ALA A 17 -34.23 13.92 18.53
N CYS A 18 -34.11 15.12 17.97
CA CYS A 18 -33.17 15.35 16.87
C CYS A 18 -32.49 16.73 16.99
N SER A 19 -31.68 16.95 18.01
CA SER A 19 -30.68 18.04 17.97
C SER A 19 -29.39 17.63 18.65
N GLY A 20 -28.88 16.48 18.29
CA GLY A 20 -27.48 16.14 18.51
C GLY A 20 -26.65 16.67 17.35
N ASN A 21 -26.40 17.98 17.31
CA ASN A 21 -25.35 18.55 16.48
C ASN A 21 -24.01 18.10 17.10
N GLN A 22 -23.62 16.84 16.89
CA GLN A 22 -22.22 16.50 16.89
C GLN A 22 -21.63 17.06 15.60
N GLN A 23 -21.38 18.36 15.59
CA GLN A 23 -20.39 18.90 14.65
C GLN A 23 -19.07 18.25 15.00
N THR A 24 -18.74 17.16 14.30
CA THR A 24 -17.36 16.73 14.16
C THR A 24 -16.65 17.87 13.45
N THR A 25 -16.13 18.79 14.24
CA THR A 25 -15.32 19.89 13.74
C THR A 25 -13.99 19.27 13.32
N PHE A 26 -13.92 18.81 12.08
CA PHE A 26 -12.62 18.56 11.49
C PHE A 26 -11.86 19.88 11.48
N PRO A 27 -10.62 19.94 11.98
CA PRO A 27 -9.85 21.16 11.95
C PRO A 27 -9.72 21.62 10.49
N ARG A 28 -10.34 22.74 10.16
CA ARG A 28 -10.14 23.41 8.87
C ARG A 28 -8.87 24.24 9.00
N TYR A 29 -7.87 23.85 8.25
CA TYR A 29 -6.67 24.67 8.09
C TYR A 29 -6.95 25.65 6.95
N ALA A 30 -7.09 26.94 7.30
CA ALA A 30 -7.20 28.02 6.34
C ALA A 30 -5.82 28.38 5.75
N ASP A 31 -4.79 28.24 6.59
CA ASP A 31 -3.40 28.48 6.23
C ASP A 31 -2.54 27.28 6.65
N PHE A 32 -1.62 26.90 5.77
CA PHE A 32 -0.61 25.89 6.09
C PHE A 32 0.57 26.58 6.79
N PRO A 33 1.00 26.09 7.97
CA PRO A 33 2.08 26.71 8.72
C PRO A 33 3.43 26.71 7.99
N GLU A 34 3.57 25.83 7.01
CA GLU A 34 4.78 25.69 6.20
C GLU A 34 4.44 25.40 4.75
N THR A 35 5.01 26.18 3.83
CA THR A 35 4.91 25.93 2.38
C THR A 35 6.29 25.57 1.85
N LYS A 36 6.41 24.37 1.25
CA LYS A 36 7.65 23.91 0.60
C LYS A 36 7.47 23.90 -0.90
N VAL A 37 8.41 24.55 -1.60
CA VAL A 37 8.49 24.46 -3.06
C VAL A 37 9.28 23.20 -3.42
N LEU A 38 8.61 22.25 -4.04
CA LEU A 38 9.24 21.03 -4.54
C LEU A 38 9.79 21.27 -5.95
N LYS A 39 11.03 20.86 -6.17
CA LYS A 39 11.65 20.84 -7.50
C LYS A 39 11.67 19.39 -7.99
N ALA A 40 11.02 19.15 -9.13
CA ALA A 40 11.11 17.86 -9.79
C ALA A 40 12.49 17.68 -10.42
N GLN A 41 13.05 16.50 -10.28
CA GLN A 41 14.26 16.06 -10.95
C GLN A 41 13.96 14.81 -11.77
N VAL A 42 14.50 14.72 -12.97
CA VAL A 42 14.41 13.51 -13.79
C VAL A 42 15.38 12.48 -13.20
N ALA A 43 14.87 11.30 -12.86
CA ALA A 43 15.71 10.17 -12.48
C ALA A 43 16.10 9.40 -13.75
N ASP A 44 17.40 9.21 -13.95
CA ASP A 44 17.90 8.30 -14.95
C ASP A 44 17.85 6.87 -14.37
N LEU A 45 17.01 6.03 -14.95
CA LEU A 45 16.80 4.64 -14.50
C LEU A 45 17.70 3.65 -15.23
N ASP A 46 18.78 4.14 -15.82
CA ASP A 46 19.73 3.35 -16.57
C ASP A 46 19.05 2.67 -17.79
N THR A 47 19.09 1.35 -17.85
CA THR A 47 18.52 0.57 -18.97
C THR A 47 17.08 0.08 -18.71
N ILE A 48 16.50 0.42 -17.56
CA ILE A 48 15.18 -0.09 -17.17
C ILE A 48 14.06 0.81 -17.72
N LEU A 49 13.27 0.25 -18.61
CA LEU A 49 12.05 0.89 -19.11
C LEU A 49 10.86 0.46 -18.24
N LEU A 50 10.36 1.38 -17.43
CA LEU A 50 9.11 1.19 -16.70
C LEU A 50 7.93 1.48 -17.62
N ARG A 51 6.91 0.62 -17.59
CA ARG A 51 5.70 0.76 -18.41
C ARG A 51 4.53 1.35 -17.66
N TYR A 52 4.35 0.90 -16.41
CA TYR A 52 3.33 1.41 -15.51
C TYR A 52 3.82 1.36 -14.06
N PRO A 53 4.69 2.29 -13.66
CA PRO A 53 5.18 2.39 -12.30
C PRO A 53 4.03 2.81 -11.39
N PHE A 54 3.46 1.83 -10.70
CA PHE A 54 2.27 2.01 -9.88
C PHE A 54 2.59 2.40 -8.44
N ARG A 55 3.68 1.85 -7.90
CA ARG A 55 4.08 2.10 -6.51
C ARG A 55 5.59 2.15 -6.40
N VAL A 56 6.05 3.09 -5.58
CA VAL A 56 7.45 3.18 -5.18
C VAL A 56 7.51 3.08 -3.67
N THR A 57 8.43 2.29 -3.16
CA THR A 57 8.78 2.25 -1.74
C THR A 57 10.27 2.45 -1.58
N VAL A 58 10.67 3.25 -0.61
CA VAL A 58 12.08 3.58 -0.35
C VAL A 58 12.40 3.21 1.09
N ARG A 59 13.54 2.58 1.29
CA ARG A 59 14.10 2.31 2.59
C ARG A 59 15.62 2.53 2.56
N ASP A 60 16.08 3.51 3.32
CA ASP A 60 17.48 3.92 3.37
C ASP A 60 18.08 4.17 1.97
N SER A 61 18.95 3.31 1.50
CA SER A 61 19.64 3.42 0.21
C SER A 61 19.04 2.57 -0.91
N VAL A 62 17.85 1.99 -0.70
CA VAL A 62 17.18 1.15 -1.69
C VAL A 62 15.78 1.67 -1.99
N ALA A 63 15.47 1.84 -3.27
CA ALA A 63 14.14 2.07 -3.78
C ALA A 63 13.65 0.84 -4.54
N VAL A 64 12.39 0.46 -4.37
CA VAL A 64 11.76 -0.57 -5.19
C VAL A 64 10.55 0.02 -5.88
N VAL A 65 10.52 -0.13 -7.20
CA VAL A 65 9.41 0.27 -8.07
C VAL A 65 8.61 -0.97 -8.45
N MET A 66 7.31 -0.92 -8.22
CA MET A 66 6.36 -1.91 -8.70
C MET A 66 5.78 -1.45 -10.04
N ASP A 67 6.05 -2.20 -11.11
CA ASP A 67 5.60 -1.94 -12.47
C ASP A 67 4.58 -2.99 -12.90
N LEU A 68 3.31 -2.59 -12.98
CA LEU A 68 2.21 -3.53 -13.22
C LEU A 68 2.13 -4.03 -14.68
N HIS A 69 2.67 -3.29 -15.63
CA HIS A 69 2.59 -3.63 -17.05
C HIS A 69 3.93 -4.03 -17.66
N ASN A 70 4.96 -4.22 -16.86
CA ASN A 70 6.22 -4.77 -17.35
C ASN A 70 6.00 -6.20 -17.88
N ILE A 71 6.73 -6.60 -18.93
CA ILE A 71 6.53 -7.89 -19.59
C ILE A 71 7.14 -9.03 -18.78
N ASP A 72 8.30 -8.77 -18.17
CA ASP A 72 9.13 -9.82 -17.56
C ASP A 72 9.02 -9.83 -16.03
N HIS A 73 9.05 -8.68 -15.39
CA HIS A 73 9.14 -8.56 -13.95
C HIS A 73 8.20 -7.48 -13.40
N TYR A 74 7.62 -7.73 -12.24
CA TYR A 74 6.79 -6.77 -11.54
C TYR A 74 7.58 -5.77 -10.68
N LEU A 75 8.81 -6.13 -10.28
CA LEU A 75 9.57 -5.42 -9.26
C LEU A 75 10.96 -5.07 -9.76
N HIS A 76 11.36 -3.82 -9.56
CA HIS A 76 12.67 -3.30 -9.95
C HIS A 76 13.29 -2.56 -8.77
N ALA A 77 14.45 -3.03 -8.31
CA ALA A 77 15.21 -2.40 -7.24
C ALA A 77 16.28 -1.47 -7.80
N PHE A 78 16.43 -0.33 -7.15
CA PHE A 78 17.41 0.70 -7.50
C PHE A 78 18.13 1.18 -6.24
N THR A 79 19.33 1.74 -6.40
CA THR A 79 19.95 2.53 -5.34
C THR A 79 19.19 3.83 -5.15
N TYR A 80 19.14 4.34 -3.91
CA TYR A 80 18.51 5.63 -3.62
C TYR A 80 19.51 6.52 -2.86
N PRO A 81 19.69 7.80 -3.24
CA PRO A 81 18.96 8.55 -4.28
C PRO A 81 19.51 8.41 -5.72
N GLY A 82 20.51 7.57 -5.94
CA GLY A 82 21.25 7.53 -7.20
C GLY A 82 20.52 6.86 -8.38
N TRP A 83 19.42 6.13 -8.14
CA TRP A 83 18.58 5.44 -9.12
C TRP A 83 19.30 4.47 -10.06
N LYS A 84 20.47 3.95 -9.65
CA LYS A 84 21.14 2.89 -10.40
C LYS A 84 20.42 1.56 -10.18
N HIS A 85 20.21 0.83 -11.28
CA HIS A 85 19.54 -0.47 -11.22
C HIS A 85 20.34 -1.48 -10.40
N ILE A 86 19.65 -2.19 -9.49
CA ILE A 86 20.22 -3.27 -8.69
C ILE A 86 19.75 -4.62 -9.27
N ALA A 87 18.45 -4.84 -9.32
CA ALA A 87 17.87 -6.10 -9.78
C ALA A 87 16.43 -5.93 -10.23
N SER A 88 16.00 -6.74 -11.21
CA SER A 88 14.61 -6.95 -11.56
C SER A 88 14.18 -8.34 -11.06
N PHE A 89 13.05 -8.42 -10.36
CA PHE A 89 12.59 -9.65 -9.71
C PHE A 89 11.06 -9.73 -9.68
N GLY A 90 10.53 -10.83 -9.11
CA GLY A 90 9.11 -11.09 -9.21
C GLY A 90 8.71 -11.35 -10.67
N ARG A 91 9.39 -12.33 -11.33
CA ARG A 91 9.14 -12.69 -12.72
C ARG A 91 7.67 -12.99 -12.94
N ARG A 92 7.17 -12.52 -14.06
CA ARG A 92 5.78 -12.67 -14.47
C ARG A 92 5.52 -14.07 -15.00
N GLY A 93 4.48 -14.76 -14.51
CA GLY A 93 4.11 -16.07 -14.99
C GLY A 93 3.39 -16.95 -13.98
N GLU A 94 3.07 -18.18 -14.40
CA GLU A 94 2.27 -19.15 -13.63
C GLU A 94 3.12 -20.13 -12.83
N ALA A 95 4.41 -20.25 -13.15
CA ALA A 95 5.29 -21.21 -12.48
C ALA A 95 5.40 -20.93 -10.96
N PRO A 96 5.75 -21.91 -10.12
CA PRO A 96 5.71 -21.78 -8.67
C PRO A 96 6.51 -20.61 -8.11
N LYS A 97 7.61 -20.24 -8.75
CA LYS A 97 8.46 -19.10 -8.31
C LYS A 97 8.13 -17.78 -9.01
N GLU A 98 7.19 -17.78 -9.94
CA GLU A 98 6.74 -16.60 -10.66
C GLU A 98 5.55 -15.94 -9.95
N MET A 99 5.20 -14.73 -10.37
CA MET A 99 4.07 -13.96 -9.87
C MET A 99 3.01 -13.82 -10.96
N LEU A 100 1.74 -14.01 -10.60
CA LEU A 100 0.61 -13.74 -11.49
C LEU A 100 0.21 -12.26 -11.45
N SER A 101 0.46 -11.62 -10.33
CA SER A 101 0.14 -10.21 -10.12
C SER A 101 1.02 -9.59 -9.03
N ALA A 102 0.99 -8.27 -8.93
CA ALA A 102 1.54 -7.54 -7.82
C ALA A 102 0.52 -6.48 -7.37
N ALA A 103 0.12 -6.49 -6.11
CA ALA A 103 -0.87 -5.56 -5.59
C ALA A 103 -0.28 -4.60 -4.56
N ASN A 104 0.66 -5.07 -3.76
CA ASN A 104 1.30 -4.26 -2.73
C ASN A 104 2.72 -4.73 -2.45
N ILE A 105 3.57 -3.79 -2.07
CA ILE A 105 4.95 -4.03 -1.63
C ILE A 105 5.23 -3.25 -0.36
N GLN A 106 5.99 -3.83 0.55
CA GLN A 106 6.38 -3.19 1.81
C GLN A 106 7.74 -3.68 2.27
N PHE A 107 8.63 -2.76 2.65
CA PHE A 107 9.86 -3.13 3.35
C PHE A 107 9.56 -3.57 4.79
N ASN A 108 10.16 -4.68 5.17
CA ASN A 108 10.17 -5.17 6.56
C ASN A 108 11.47 -4.75 7.28
N SER A 109 12.60 -4.84 6.57
CA SER A 109 13.92 -4.42 7.03
C SER A 109 14.69 -3.76 5.89
N LEU A 110 15.95 -3.39 6.11
CA LEU A 110 16.79 -2.69 5.13
C LEU A 110 16.93 -3.42 3.79
N ASP A 111 17.01 -4.75 3.86
CA ASP A 111 17.25 -5.64 2.72
C ASP A 111 16.08 -6.55 2.40
N SER A 112 14.97 -6.45 3.13
CA SER A 112 13.87 -7.39 3.05
C SER A 112 12.56 -6.71 2.66
N LEU A 113 12.03 -7.11 1.50
CA LEU A 113 10.78 -6.61 0.92
C LEU A 113 9.72 -7.72 0.89
N TRP A 114 8.54 -7.43 1.37
CA TRP A 114 7.36 -8.24 1.15
C TRP A 114 6.60 -7.79 -0.09
N ALA A 115 6.14 -8.74 -0.89
CA ALA A 115 5.29 -8.50 -2.07
C ALA A 115 4.05 -9.39 -2.03
N LEU A 116 2.89 -8.80 -2.26
CA LEU A 116 1.59 -9.48 -2.29
C LEU A 116 1.20 -9.82 -3.72
N ASP A 117 0.94 -11.10 -3.97
CA ASP A 117 0.32 -11.62 -5.18
C ASP A 117 -1.09 -12.15 -4.86
N PRO A 118 -2.14 -11.34 -5.07
CA PRO A 118 -3.50 -11.76 -4.75
C PRO A 118 -4.03 -12.84 -5.67
N ASN A 119 -3.55 -12.94 -6.91
CA ASN A 119 -4.00 -13.96 -7.86
C ASN A 119 -3.43 -15.34 -7.52
N LYS A 120 -2.26 -15.41 -6.91
CA LYS A 120 -1.73 -16.65 -6.33
C LYS A 120 -2.11 -16.85 -4.86
N MET A 121 -2.81 -15.87 -4.27
CA MET A 121 -3.14 -15.88 -2.83
C MET A 121 -1.89 -16.12 -1.97
N GLN A 122 -0.85 -15.32 -2.21
CA GLN A 122 0.42 -15.48 -1.51
C GLN A 122 1.11 -14.15 -1.26
N ILE A 123 1.90 -14.14 -0.19
CA ILE A 123 2.84 -13.07 0.10
C ILE A 123 4.23 -13.67 0.05
N THR A 124 5.14 -13.00 -0.64
CA THR A 124 6.52 -13.45 -0.81
C THR A 124 7.48 -12.45 -0.20
N ARG A 125 8.49 -12.94 0.50
CA ARG A 125 9.58 -12.12 1.01
C ARG A 125 10.80 -12.25 0.11
N TRP A 126 11.36 -11.10 -0.23
CA TRP A 126 12.52 -10.97 -1.10
C TRP A 126 13.66 -10.32 -0.34
N LYS A 127 14.84 -10.92 -0.41
CA LYS A 127 16.07 -10.33 0.08
C LYS A 127 16.77 -9.62 -1.07
N ILE A 128 17.01 -8.31 -0.91
CA ILE A 128 17.65 -7.47 -1.93
C ILE A 128 19.10 -7.23 -1.49
N SER A 129 20.04 -7.51 -2.36
CA SER A 129 21.48 -7.38 -2.11
C SER A 129 22.10 -6.40 -3.09
N PRO A 130 22.22 -5.11 -2.75
CA PRO A 130 22.83 -4.10 -3.62
C PRO A 130 24.28 -4.43 -4.01
N ALA A 131 25.02 -5.04 -3.09
CA ALA A 131 26.43 -5.38 -3.31
C ALA A 131 26.64 -6.45 -4.40
N THR A 132 25.67 -7.37 -4.55
CA THR A 132 25.74 -8.46 -5.55
C THR A 132 24.83 -8.20 -6.75
N GLY A 133 24.05 -7.12 -6.73
CA GLY A 133 23.11 -6.80 -7.79
C GLY A 133 21.99 -7.86 -7.93
N SER A 134 21.52 -8.43 -6.82
CA SER A 134 20.56 -9.54 -6.84
C SER A 134 19.38 -9.32 -5.90
N ALA A 135 18.28 -10.01 -6.21
CA ALA A 135 17.13 -10.15 -5.33
C ALA A 135 16.67 -11.61 -5.32
N GLU A 136 16.58 -12.20 -4.14
CA GLU A 136 16.23 -13.60 -3.96
C GLU A 136 14.94 -13.75 -3.17
N ARG A 137 14.07 -14.66 -3.58
CA ARG A 137 12.88 -15.02 -2.84
C ARG A 137 13.27 -15.97 -1.70
N VAL A 138 13.08 -15.51 -0.45
CA VAL A 138 13.52 -16.23 0.75
C VAL A 138 12.38 -16.86 1.53
N GLU A 139 11.15 -16.40 1.33
CA GLU A 139 9.98 -16.91 2.06
C GLU A 139 8.71 -16.77 1.24
N GLU A 140 7.74 -17.65 1.51
CA GLU A 140 6.39 -17.60 0.93
C GLU A 140 5.37 -17.93 2.00
N ILE A 141 4.31 -17.12 2.09
CA ILE A 141 3.15 -17.33 2.93
C ILE A 141 1.93 -17.49 2.02
N LYS A 142 1.24 -18.62 2.11
CA LYS A 142 -0.05 -18.83 1.45
C LYS A 142 -1.16 -18.20 2.27
N LEU A 143 -2.12 -17.60 1.59
CA LEU A 143 -3.30 -16.98 2.17
C LEU A 143 -4.49 -17.93 2.07
N ASP A 144 -5.19 -18.14 3.18
CA ASP A 144 -6.31 -19.09 3.24
C ASP A 144 -7.61 -18.52 2.64
N LYS A 145 -7.71 -17.20 2.52
CA LYS A 145 -8.91 -16.51 2.04
C LYS A 145 -8.64 -15.70 0.80
N LYS A 146 -9.58 -15.78 -0.15
CA LYS A 146 -9.53 -14.93 -1.34
C LYS A 146 -9.68 -13.47 -0.94
N MET A 147 -8.70 -12.67 -1.31
CA MET A 147 -8.70 -11.24 -1.05
C MET A 147 -9.46 -10.52 -2.17
N ILE A 148 -10.41 -9.67 -1.81
CA ILE A 148 -11.23 -8.89 -2.74
C ILE A 148 -11.07 -7.41 -2.39
N GLY A 149 -10.72 -6.60 -3.37
CA GLY A 149 -10.58 -5.14 -3.23
C GLY A 149 -9.15 -4.66 -3.07
N SER A 150 -8.99 -3.44 -2.57
CA SER A 150 -7.68 -2.84 -2.32
C SER A 150 -7.03 -3.50 -1.11
N ILE A 151 -5.92 -4.19 -1.35
CA ILE A 151 -5.28 -5.00 -0.33
C ILE A 151 -4.05 -4.26 0.17
N ASN A 152 -4.12 -3.87 1.43
CA ASN A 152 -2.97 -3.43 2.20
C ASN A 152 -2.63 -4.49 3.23
N PHE A 153 -1.36 -4.75 3.42
CA PHE A 153 -0.88 -5.58 4.52
C PHE A 153 0.17 -4.80 5.31
N HIS A 154 0.28 -5.12 6.57
CA HIS A 154 1.30 -4.57 7.44
C HIS A 154 2.07 -5.71 8.09
N THR A 155 3.38 -5.58 8.14
CA THR A 155 4.23 -6.48 8.89
C THR A 155 4.76 -5.75 10.11
N LYS A 156 4.59 -6.31 11.28
CA LYS A 156 5.24 -5.83 12.50
C LYS A 156 6.06 -6.98 13.05
N GLU A 157 7.40 -6.85 12.95
CA GLU A 157 8.36 -7.86 13.35
C GLU A 157 8.11 -9.23 12.69
N THR A 158 7.36 -10.11 13.35
CA THR A 158 7.05 -11.47 12.87
C THR A 158 5.57 -11.70 12.59
N VAL A 159 4.71 -10.71 12.78
CA VAL A 159 3.26 -10.86 12.61
C VAL A 159 2.79 -10.13 11.37
N LEU A 160 2.07 -10.85 10.51
CA LEU A 160 1.39 -10.32 9.33
C LEU A 160 -0.05 -9.95 9.71
N PHE A 161 -0.44 -8.71 9.47
CA PHE A 161 -1.83 -8.23 9.57
C PHE A 161 -2.39 -8.01 8.16
N ILE A 162 -3.56 -8.57 7.91
CA ILE A 162 -4.28 -8.48 6.64
C ILE A 162 -5.63 -7.80 6.86
#